data_93da4a58ed4576667a99fb53d6bf3a74
#
_entry.id   93da4a58ed4576667a99fb53d6bf3a74
#
_cell.length_a   1.000
_cell.length_b   1.000
_cell.length_c   1.000
_cell.angle_alpha   90.00
_cell.angle_beta   90.00
_cell.angle_gamma   90.00
#
_symmetry.space_group_name_H-M   'P 1'
#
loop_
_entity.id
_entity.type
_entity.pdbx_description
1 polymer ?
#
loop_
_entity_poly.entity_id
_entity_poly.type
_entity_poly.pdbx_seq_one_letter_code
_entity_poly.pdbx_strand_id
1 'polypeptide(L)'
;MKIEELEKELTYKAKHVYEEIDEEEKNLLEKIAKEYIEFLSIVKTERETVEFGKELLEKEGFKENDFKKGYFIYKNKFLACWKLGKKPITEGLRIIVSHIDTPRLDLKLHPLFEDTDLAFLKTHYYGGIKKYHWVAQPLALHGVVAKKDGRIIKIVIGENKEDPVFTICDLLPHLAKKIQAEKKLSEAIVGEKLNVLVAGIPVEGKDEKVKEKVKLKFLELIYKKYGIKEEDFVSAELYIVPAGSAREVGLDRSFVGGYGQDDRICAFTSLKAFLEVEDPEYTNLILFMDKEEIGSEGNTSAKSRIFEGIIYNLIKNSGLSSTADNFFNIMTKTKAISADVTAGIDPNYMEVHDKLNDAKLGFGIAVSRYTGHGGKYMANEAHVEFLAWLLKNWDENKVIYQVCSMGKVDEGGGGTVSKYFASYGMDIVDAGPPLLSMHSPFEIAHKGDLYMTYKAFKTFLKV
;
A
#
# COMPACT_ATOMS: atom_id res chain seq x y z
N MET A 1 27.12 -13.59 -39.30
CA MET A 1 26.04 -13.84 -38.32
C MET A 1 24.74 -13.97 -39.09
N LYS A 2 23.94 -15.00 -38.87
CA LYS A 2 22.60 -15.11 -39.50
C LYS A 2 21.71 -14.02 -38.97
N ILE A 3 20.71 -13.60 -39.72
CA ILE A 3 19.74 -12.53 -39.28
C ILE A 3 19.08 -12.88 -37.96
N GLU A 4 18.72 -14.15 -37.74
CA GLU A 4 18.15 -14.65 -36.51
C GLU A 4 19.11 -14.56 -35.30
N GLU A 5 20.41 -14.79 -35.53
CA GLU A 5 21.45 -14.64 -34.51
C GLU A 5 21.63 -13.15 -34.14
N LEU A 6 21.59 -12.28 -35.16
CA LEU A 6 21.70 -10.84 -35.00
C LEU A 6 20.48 -10.28 -34.23
N GLU A 7 19.28 -10.73 -34.57
CA GLU A 7 18.05 -10.38 -33.83
C GLU A 7 18.13 -10.80 -32.37
N LYS A 8 18.53 -12.06 -32.12
CA LYS A 8 18.65 -12.62 -30.79
C LYS A 8 19.67 -11.88 -29.91
N GLU A 9 20.78 -11.43 -30.52
CA GLU A 9 21.87 -10.75 -29.82
C GLU A 9 21.60 -9.26 -29.59
N LEU A 10 20.91 -8.58 -30.52
CA LEU A 10 20.80 -7.13 -30.52
C LEU A 10 19.40 -6.59 -30.07
N THR A 11 18.37 -7.44 -30.03
CA THR A 11 17.04 -6.97 -29.68
C THR A 11 16.65 -7.33 -28.27
N TYR A 12 15.98 -6.38 -27.59
CA TYR A 12 15.35 -6.65 -26.32
C TYR A 12 14.06 -7.46 -26.51
N LYS A 13 13.92 -8.56 -25.78
CA LYS A 13 12.68 -9.35 -25.72
C LYS A 13 12.20 -9.42 -24.29
N ALA A 14 11.02 -8.87 -24.05
CA ALA A 14 10.36 -9.00 -22.75
C ALA A 14 10.04 -10.48 -22.47
N LYS A 15 10.23 -10.92 -21.23
CA LYS A 15 10.04 -12.31 -20.80
C LYS A 15 8.79 -12.42 -19.95
N HIS A 16 7.90 -13.34 -20.31
CA HIS A 16 6.74 -13.63 -19.48
C HIS A 16 7.13 -14.58 -18.35
N VAL A 17 6.75 -14.28 -17.10
CA VAL A 17 7.22 -15.01 -15.91
C VAL A 17 6.94 -16.51 -16.01
N TYR A 18 5.72 -16.91 -16.39
CA TYR A 18 5.35 -18.32 -16.47
C TYR A 18 6.04 -19.12 -17.59
N GLU A 19 6.67 -18.44 -18.56
CA GLU A 19 7.44 -19.09 -19.63
C GLU A 19 8.90 -19.35 -19.22
N GLU A 20 9.41 -18.64 -18.19
CA GLU A 20 10.81 -18.66 -17.79
C GLU A 20 11.09 -19.41 -16.49
N ILE A 21 10.08 -19.57 -15.62
CA ILE A 21 10.22 -20.23 -14.30
C ILE A 21 9.97 -21.75 -14.42
N ASP A 22 10.72 -22.52 -13.64
CA ASP A 22 10.53 -23.96 -13.53
C ASP A 22 9.40 -24.35 -12.56
N GLU A 23 9.14 -25.66 -12.41
CA GLU A 23 8.04 -26.18 -11.56
C GLU A 23 8.27 -25.91 -10.05
N GLU A 24 9.50 -25.85 -9.59
CA GLU A 24 9.82 -25.53 -8.19
C GLU A 24 9.49 -24.06 -7.91
N GLU A 25 9.88 -23.17 -8.81
CA GLU A 25 9.54 -21.76 -8.73
C GLU A 25 8.04 -21.50 -8.85
N LYS A 26 7.30 -22.25 -9.69
CA LYS A 26 5.84 -22.17 -9.78
C LYS A 26 5.17 -22.56 -8.46
N ASN A 27 5.63 -23.63 -7.83
CA ASN A 27 5.12 -24.06 -6.51
C ASN A 27 5.39 -22.98 -5.44
N LEU A 28 6.55 -22.36 -5.45
CA LEU A 28 6.88 -21.28 -4.52
C LEU A 28 6.03 -20.01 -4.80
N LEU A 29 5.82 -19.68 -6.07
CA LEU A 29 4.95 -18.60 -6.52
C LEU A 29 3.52 -18.79 -5.97
N GLU A 30 2.94 -19.97 -6.15
CA GLU A 30 1.58 -20.26 -5.67
C GLU A 30 1.49 -20.21 -4.14
N LYS A 31 2.51 -20.67 -3.44
CA LYS A 31 2.60 -20.55 -1.99
C LYS A 31 2.61 -19.09 -1.54
N ILE A 32 3.46 -18.27 -2.16
CA ILE A 32 3.57 -16.83 -1.84
C ILE A 32 2.27 -16.10 -2.18
N ALA A 33 1.66 -16.41 -3.33
CA ALA A 33 0.39 -15.82 -3.72
C ALA A 33 -0.74 -16.15 -2.72
N LYS A 34 -0.78 -17.38 -2.20
CA LYS A 34 -1.74 -17.77 -1.17
C LYS A 34 -1.52 -17.01 0.14
N GLU A 35 -0.28 -16.94 0.63
CA GLU A 35 0.07 -16.17 1.82
C GLU A 35 -0.28 -14.68 1.66
N TYR A 36 -0.08 -14.12 0.46
CA TYR A 36 -0.45 -12.75 0.13
C TYR A 36 -1.97 -12.53 0.12
N ILE A 37 -2.74 -13.45 -0.45
CA ILE A 37 -4.21 -13.39 -0.43
C ILE A 37 -4.74 -13.43 1.01
N GLU A 38 -4.16 -14.27 1.87
CA GLU A 38 -4.50 -14.32 3.29
C GLU A 38 -4.18 -12.99 3.99
N PHE A 39 -2.99 -12.44 3.78
CA PHE A 39 -2.58 -11.12 4.29
C PHE A 39 -3.54 -10.01 3.83
N LEU A 40 -3.78 -9.89 2.54
CA LEU A 40 -4.62 -8.83 1.96
C LEU A 40 -6.08 -8.93 2.41
N SER A 41 -6.53 -10.14 2.77
CA SER A 41 -7.89 -10.37 3.28
C SER A 41 -8.11 -9.82 4.68
N ILE A 42 -7.08 -9.84 5.53
CA ILE A 42 -7.19 -9.44 6.94
C ILE A 42 -6.66 -8.04 7.23
N VAL A 43 -5.78 -7.52 6.36
CA VAL A 43 -5.14 -6.21 6.52
C VAL A 43 -5.78 -5.20 5.59
N LYS A 44 -6.51 -4.24 6.14
CA LYS A 44 -7.25 -3.21 5.38
C LYS A 44 -6.75 -1.78 5.65
N THR A 45 -5.96 -1.60 6.71
CA THR A 45 -5.51 -0.28 7.18
C THR A 45 -4.01 -0.28 7.49
N GLU A 46 -3.42 0.91 7.57
CA GLU A 46 -2.03 1.10 7.95
C GLU A 46 -1.73 0.52 9.35
N ARG A 47 -2.67 0.65 10.30
CA ARG A 47 -2.50 0.09 11.66
C ARG A 47 -2.45 -1.43 11.65
N GLU A 48 -3.31 -2.05 10.86
CA GLU A 48 -3.34 -3.51 10.71
C GLU A 48 -2.09 -4.04 10.00
N THR A 49 -1.54 -3.27 9.03
CA THR A 49 -0.25 -3.61 8.41
C THR A 49 0.90 -3.60 9.43
N VAL A 50 0.95 -2.58 10.29
CA VAL A 50 1.96 -2.48 11.36
C VAL A 50 1.80 -3.60 12.38
N GLU A 51 0.57 -3.91 12.81
CA GLU A 51 0.27 -5.01 13.73
C GLU A 51 0.73 -6.35 13.15
N PHE A 52 0.35 -6.65 11.90
CA PHE A 52 0.77 -7.85 11.18
C PHE A 52 2.30 -7.96 11.07
N GLY A 53 2.96 -6.86 10.66
CA GLY A 53 4.42 -6.81 10.56
C GLY A 53 5.10 -7.06 11.90
N LYS A 54 4.59 -6.46 12.98
CA LYS A 54 5.09 -6.67 14.34
C LYS A 54 5.00 -8.14 14.75
N GLU A 55 3.84 -8.77 14.58
CA GLU A 55 3.63 -10.18 14.95
C GLU A 55 4.60 -11.11 14.22
N LEU A 56 4.82 -10.89 12.92
CA LEU A 56 5.81 -11.67 12.15
C LEU A 56 7.24 -11.45 12.65
N LEU A 57 7.62 -10.20 12.91
CA LEU A 57 8.95 -9.85 13.40
C LEU A 57 9.23 -10.48 14.76
N GLU A 58 8.28 -10.40 15.71
CA GLU A 58 8.42 -11.01 17.05
C GLU A 58 8.52 -12.52 16.97
N LYS A 59 7.72 -13.17 16.10
CA LYS A 59 7.80 -14.63 15.85
C LYS A 59 9.17 -15.04 15.33
N GLU A 60 9.80 -14.22 14.50
CA GLU A 60 11.15 -14.44 13.97
C GLU A 60 12.26 -13.95 14.90
N GLY A 61 11.93 -13.59 16.15
CA GLY A 61 12.87 -13.22 17.20
C GLY A 61 13.43 -11.81 17.14
N PHE A 62 12.80 -10.90 16.39
CA PHE A 62 13.12 -9.46 16.46
C PHE A 62 12.62 -8.87 17.77
N LYS A 63 13.32 -7.85 18.26
CA LYS A 63 12.92 -7.13 19.48
C LYS A 63 12.85 -5.63 19.20
N GLU A 64 11.96 -4.98 19.90
CA GLU A 64 11.82 -3.52 19.78
C GLU A 64 13.11 -2.85 20.22
N ASN A 65 13.63 -1.96 19.35
CA ASN A 65 14.89 -1.22 19.54
C ASN A 65 16.15 -2.09 19.76
N ASP A 66 16.14 -3.38 19.47
CA ASP A 66 17.36 -4.20 19.49
C ASP A 66 18.32 -3.74 18.41
N PHE A 67 19.61 -3.68 18.73
CA PHE A 67 20.60 -3.16 17.78
C PHE A 67 20.85 -4.09 16.60
N LYS A 68 20.90 -5.40 16.83
CA LYS A 68 21.30 -6.39 15.80
C LYS A 68 20.15 -6.83 14.92
N LYS A 69 19.01 -7.11 15.54
CA LYS A 69 17.81 -7.65 14.90
C LYS A 69 16.60 -6.97 15.54
N GLY A 70 16.34 -5.74 15.10
CA GLY A 70 15.40 -4.86 15.76
C GLY A 70 14.29 -4.34 14.88
N TYR A 71 13.28 -3.79 15.54
CA TYR A 71 12.23 -3.00 14.92
C TYR A 71 11.89 -1.78 15.78
N PHE A 72 11.25 -0.80 15.14
CA PHE A 72 10.72 0.41 15.76
C PHE A 72 9.34 0.71 15.20
N ILE A 73 8.36 0.94 16.08
CA ILE A 73 7.00 1.32 15.72
C ILE A 73 6.68 2.71 16.26
N TYR A 74 6.07 3.55 15.42
CA TYR A 74 5.63 4.86 15.84
C TYR A 74 4.14 5.08 15.54
N LYS A 75 3.37 5.43 16.58
CA LYS A 75 1.92 5.68 16.51
C LYS A 75 1.09 4.53 15.93
N ASN A 76 1.64 3.34 15.85
CA ASN A 76 1.05 2.17 15.17
C ASN A 76 0.65 2.44 13.71
N LYS A 77 1.41 3.32 13.01
CA LYS A 77 1.22 3.75 11.62
C LYS A 77 2.52 3.82 10.84
N PHE A 78 3.62 3.58 11.49
CA PHE A 78 4.97 3.52 10.93
C PHE A 78 5.68 2.32 11.53
N LEU A 79 6.37 1.56 10.69
CA LEU A 79 7.22 0.46 11.10
C LEU A 79 8.57 0.56 10.39
N ALA A 80 9.64 0.44 11.16
CA ALA A 80 10.97 0.17 10.63
C ALA A 80 11.49 -1.14 11.23
N CYS A 81 12.14 -1.98 10.43
CA CYS A 81 12.83 -3.16 10.94
C CYS A 81 14.17 -3.36 10.25
N TRP A 82 15.15 -3.86 10.98
CA TRP A 82 16.52 -3.99 10.49
C TRP A 82 17.21 -5.27 10.97
N LYS A 83 18.19 -5.70 10.16
CA LYS A 83 19.21 -6.69 10.50
C LYS A 83 20.58 -6.08 10.23
N LEU A 84 21.49 -6.13 11.19
CA LEU A 84 22.87 -5.71 10.94
C LEU A 84 23.54 -6.62 9.92
N GLY A 85 24.27 -6.00 9.00
CA GLY A 85 25.11 -6.70 8.04
C GLY A 85 26.46 -7.11 8.61
N LYS A 86 27.18 -7.92 7.84
CA LYS A 86 28.59 -8.27 8.11
C LYS A 86 29.54 -7.07 7.97
N LYS A 87 29.23 -6.20 7.01
CA LYS A 87 29.97 -4.96 6.79
C LYS A 87 29.61 -3.89 7.82
N PRO A 88 30.57 -3.02 8.19
CA PRO A 88 30.27 -1.87 9.03
C PRO A 88 29.19 -0.98 8.40
N ILE A 89 28.36 -0.35 9.21
CA ILE A 89 27.30 0.57 8.75
C ILE A 89 27.86 1.73 7.90
N THR A 90 29.14 2.07 8.08
CA THR A 90 29.87 3.10 7.29
C THR A 90 30.03 2.75 5.81
N GLU A 91 29.78 1.49 5.43
CA GLU A 91 29.74 1.05 4.03
C GLU A 91 28.35 1.23 3.36
N GLY A 92 27.40 1.85 4.06
CA GLY A 92 26.03 2.07 3.60
C GLY A 92 25.08 0.94 3.98
N LEU A 93 23.80 1.12 3.65
CA LEU A 93 22.71 0.21 3.93
C LEU A 93 22.06 -0.31 2.63
N ARG A 94 21.22 -1.33 2.80
CA ARG A 94 20.21 -1.72 1.80
C ARG A 94 18.84 -1.40 2.36
N ILE A 95 18.15 -0.47 1.76
CA ILE A 95 16.86 0.03 2.24
C ILE A 95 15.77 -0.32 1.24
N ILE A 96 14.65 -0.85 1.72
CA ILE A 96 13.41 -0.90 0.95
C ILE A 96 12.38 -0.10 1.73
N VAL A 97 11.75 0.86 1.06
CA VAL A 97 10.68 1.69 1.62
C VAL A 97 9.42 1.52 0.80
N SER A 98 8.30 1.23 1.46
CA SER A 98 6.96 1.17 0.89
C SER A 98 5.99 2.01 1.72
N HIS A 99 4.83 2.37 1.13
CA HIS A 99 3.76 2.93 1.93
C HIS A 99 2.73 1.88 2.33
N ILE A 100 1.93 2.17 3.33
CA ILE A 100 0.97 1.23 3.90
C ILE A 100 -0.45 1.82 4.04
N ASP A 101 -0.61 3.10 3.76
CA ASP A 101 -1.91 3.74 3.58
C ASP A 101 -2.47 3.45 2.18
N THR A 102 -3.76 3.59 2.01
CA THR A 102 -4.50 3.25 0.79
C THR A 102 -5.69 4.18 0.65
N PRO A 103 -6.10 4.59 -0.57
CA PRO A 103 -7.30 5.39 -0.78
C PRO A 103 -8.54 4.75 -0.19
N ARG A 104 -9.33 5.53 0.56
CA ARG A 104 -10.49 5.05 1.34
C ARG A 104 -11.46 6.18 1.68
N LEU A 105 -12.44 5.88 2.51
CA LEU A 105 -13.34 6.87 3.11
C LEU A 105 -13.11 6.92 4.62
N ASP A 106 -12.67 8.06 5.14
CA ASP A 106 -12.56 8.31 6.58
C ASP A 106 -13.89 8.82 7.13
N LEU A 107 -14.29 8.42 8.33
CA LEU A 107 -15.45 9.05 8.99
C LEU A 107 -15.12 10.49 9.37
N LYS A 108 -16.10 11.40 9.22
CA LYS A 108 -15.98 12.78 9.71
C LYS A 108 -16.00 12.80 11.26
N LEU A 109 -15.61 13.93 11.84
CA LEU A 109 -15.50 14.09 13.31
C LEU A 109 -16.84 13.94 14.03
N HIS A 110 -17.93 14.38 13.40
CA HIS A 110 -19.31 14.16 13.86
C HIS A 110 -20.06 13.44 12.72
N PRO A 111 -19.87 12.11 12.60
CA PRO A 111 -20.30 11.41 11.40
C PRO A 111 -21.78 11.02 11.42
N LEU A 112 -22.33 10.73 12.61
CA LEU A 112 -23.63 10.07 12.75
C LEU A 112 -24.80 11.07 12.66
N PHE A 113 -25.74 10.78 11.76
CA PHE A 113 -27.00 11.52 11.65
C PHE A 113 -28.14 10.59 11.23
N GLU A 114 -29.37 11.03 11.47
CA GLU A 114 -30.59 10.37 11.02
C GLU A 114 -31.35 11.31 10.09
N ASP A 115 -31.89 10.76 9.01
CA ASP A 115 -32.80 11.45 8.09
C ASP A 115 -33.79 10.43 7.52
N THR A 116 -35.08 10.79 7.46
CA THR A 116 -36.16 9.93 6.96
C THR A 116 -36.15 8.52 7.58
N ASP A 117 -36.00 8.44 8.90
CA ASP A 117 -35.92 7.18 9.67
C ASP A 117 -34.80 6.21 9.22
N LEU A 118 -33.71 6.76 8.66
CA LEU A 118 -32.49 6.01 8.33
C LEU A 118 -31.29 6.67 8.99
N ALA A 119 -30.40 5.90 9.57
CA ALA A 119 -29.16 6.39 10.16
C ALA A 119 -27.97 6.20 9.20
N PHE A 120 -27.16 7.23 9.13
CA PHE A 120 -25.99 7.29 8.24
C PHE A 120 -24.74 7.77 8.98
N LEU A 121 -23.57 7.38 8.43
CA LEU A 121 -22.26 7.95 8.79
C LEU A 121 -21.72 8.80 7.65
N LYS A 122 -21.40 10.06 7.92
CA LYS A 122 -20.75 10.99 6.99
C LYS A 122 -19.28 10.64 6.83
N THR A 123 -18.80 10.68 5.57
CA THR A 123 -17.41 10.41 5.26
C THR A 123 -16.70 11.59 4.62
N HIS A 124 -15.39 11.52 4.63
CA HIS A 124 -14.48 12.31 3.81
C HIS A 124 -13.54 11.34 3.07
N TYR A 125 -13.44 11.43 1.74
CA TYR A 125 -12.52 10.57 1.02
C TYR A 125 -11.05 10.94 1.28
N TYR A 126 -10.20 9.92 1.27
CA TYR A 126 -8.77 9.98 1.49
C TYR A 126 -8.06 9.46 0.24
N GLY A 127 -7.05 10.21 -0.27
CA GLY A 127 -6.33 9.87 -1.48
C GLY A 127 -7.11 10.07 -2.79
N GLY A 128 -6.58 9.55 -3.87
CA GLY A 128 -7.11 9.70 -5.22
C GLY A 128 -8.15 8.65 -5.58
N ILE A 129 -9.43 8.85 -5.26
CA ILE A 129 -10.51 7.90 -5.59
C ILE A 129 -11.34 8.34 -6.80
N LYS A 130 -11.89 7.37 -7.52
CA LYS A 130 -13.06 7.56 -8.39
C LYS A 130 -14.31 7.30 -7.56
N LYS A 131 -15.04 8.35 -7.19
CA LYS A 131 -16.15 8.27 -6.23
C LYS A 131 -17.25 7.26 -6.60
N TYR A 132 -17.47 7.03 -7.91
CA TYR A 132 -18.47 6.05 -8.38
C TYR A 132 -18.10 4.60 -8.05
N HIS A 133 -16.84 4.29 -7.77
CA HIS A 133 -16.45 2.95 -7.32
C HIS A 133 -16.99 2.60 -5.92
N TRP A 134 -17.34 3.61 -5.11
CA TRP A 134 -17.64 3.46 -3.68
C TRP A 134 -19.13 3.32 -3.37
N VAL A 135 -20.01 3.50 -4.37
CA VAL A 135 -21.46 3.33 -4.22
C VAL A 135 -21.90 1.94 -4.60
N ALA A 136 -23.05 1.50 -4.07
CA ALA A 136 -23.74 0.25 -4.39
C ALA A 136 -22.88 -1.02 -4.23
N GLN A 137 -21.98 -1.05 -3.26
CA GLN A 137 -21.17 -2.23 -2.94
C GLN A 137 -21.14 -2.50 -1.42
N PRO A 138 -20.81 -3.73 -1.00
CA PRO A 138 -20.58 -4.05 0.41
C PRO A 138 -19.34 -3.33 0.95
N LEU A 139 -19.49 -2.70 2.11
CA LEU A 139 -18.43 -1.97 2.80
C LEU A 139 -18.30 -2.46 4.25
N ALA A 140 -17.10 -2.36 4.79
CA ALA A 140 -16.75 -2.69 6.18
C ALA A 140 -16.27 -1.45 6.93
N LEU A 141 -16.37 -1.47 8.25
CA LEU A 141 -15.87 -0.43 9.14
C LEU A 141 -14.65 -0.95 9.90
N HIS A 142 -13.50 -0.32 9.71
CA HIS A 142 -12.25 -0.62 10.38
C HIS A 142 -11.68 0.59 11.11
N GLY A 143 -10.86 0.36 12.10
CA GLY A 143 -10.08 1.39 12.76
C GLY A 143 -10.07 1.31 14.27
N VAL A 144 -9.86 2.46 14.90
CA VAL A 144 -9.73 2.56 16.35
C VAL A 144 -10.46 3.78 16.90
N VAL A 145 -10.90 3.66 18.15
CA VAL A 145 -11.44 4.77 18.96
C VAL A 145 -10.58 4.94 20.20
N ALA A 146 -10.03 6.13 20.39
CA ALA A 146 -9.30 6.49 21.61
C ALA A 146 -10.27 7.06 22.65
N LYS A 147 -10.42 6.36 23.77
CA LYS A 147 -11.26 6.82 24.88
C LYS A 147 -10.54 7.89 25.70
N LYS A 148 -11.28 8.78 26.35
CA LYS A 148 -10.74 9.82 27.25
C LYS A 148 -9.92 9.25 28.41
N ASP A 149 -10.13 7.99 28.79
CA ASP A 149 -9.37 7.28 29.82
C ASP A 149 -8.06 6.64 29.30
N GLY A 150 -7.72 6.88 28.03
CA GLY A 150 -6.50 6.39 27.39
C GLY A 150 -6.61 5.01 26.72
N ARG A 151 -7.72 4.30 26.85
CA ARG A 151 -7.93 3.01 26.17
C ARG A 151 -8.12 3.22 24.68
N ILE A 152 -7.50 2.35 23.89
CA ILE A 152 -7.70 2.27 22.44
C ILE A 152 -8.57 1.04 22.15
N ILE A 153 -9.69 1.26 21.49
CA ILE A 153 -10.65 0.20 21.13
C ILE A 153 -10.57 -0.03 19.63
N LYS A 154 -10.18 -1.24 19.22
CA LYS A 154 -10.19 -1.65 17.82
C LYS A 154 -11.61 -2.00 17.38
N ILE A 155 -11.98 -1.56 16.20
CA ILE A 155 -13.27 -1.83 15.56
C ILE A 155 -13.02 -2.50 14.23
N VAL A 156 -13.67 -3.65 14.03
CA VAL A 156 -13.76 -4.33 12.74
C VAL A 156 -15.18 -4.88 12.62
N ILE A 157 -15.93 -4.44 11.62
CA ILE A 157 -17.31 -4.87 11.36
C ILE A 157 -17.47 -5.01 9.83
N GLY A 158 -17.94 -6.17 9.38
CA GLY A 158 -18.25 -6.42 7.97
C GLY A 158 -17.34 -7.43 7.27
N GLU A 159 -16.41 -8.05 8.02
CA GLU A 159 -15.46 -9.03 7.45
C GLU A 159 -15.88 -10.48 7.73
N ASN A 160 -16.50 -10.77 8.84
CA ASN A 160 -16.99 -12.11 9.15
C ASN A 160 -18.34 -12.35 8.45
N LYS A 161 -18.63 -13.62 8.13
CA LYS A 161 -19.92 -14.01 7.46
C LYS A 161 -21.16 -13.62 8.28
N GLU A 162 -21.03 -13.58 9.59
CA GLU A 162 -22.09 -13.23 10.53
C GLU A 162 -22.21 -11.72 10.77
N ASP A 163 -21.21 -10.94 10.37
CA ASP A 163 -21.27 -9.49 10.48
C ASP A 163 -22.21 -8.89 9.42
N PRO A 164 -22.95 -7.85 9.74
CA PRO A 164 -23.61 -7.04 8.72
C PRO A 164 -22.55 -6.25 7.96
N VAL A 165 -22.80 -6.01 6.67
CA VAL A 165 -22.03 -5.05 5.87
C VAL A 165 -22.75 -3.73 5.80
N PHE A 166 -22.03 -2.68 5.44
CA PHE A 166 -22.54 -1.35 5.18
C PHE A 166 -22.57 -1.08 3.67
N THR A 167 -23.20 0.01 3.25
CA THR A 167 -23.17 0.44 1.84
C THR A 167 -23.45 1.94 1.73
N ILE A 168 -23.06 2.50 0.60
CA ILE A 168 -23.50 3.84 0.17
C ILE A 168 -24.49 3.62 -0.95
N CYS A 169 -25.75 4.05 -0.74
CA CYS A 169 -26.81 3.88 -1.71
C CYS A 169 -26.58 4.74 -2.96
N ASP A 170 -26.93 4.23 -4.13
CA ASP A 170 -26.95 4.98 -5.37
C ASP A 170 -28.39 5.11 -5.89
N LEU A 171 -28.59 6.06 -6.81
CA LEU A 171 -29.86 6.26 -7.45
C LEU A 171 -30.15 5.19 -8.51
N LEU A 172 -31.40 4.76 -8.58
CA LEU A 172 -31.83 3.99 -9.73
C LEU A 172 -31.81 4.83 -11.01
N PRO A 173 -31.61 4.23 -12.19
CA PRO A 173 -31.44 4.95 -13.45
C PRO A 173 -32.57 5.95 -13.77
N HIS A 174 -33.82 5.61 -13.40
CA HIS A 174 -34.98 6.47 -13.68
C HIS A 174 -34.96 7.80 -12.91
N LEU A 175 -34.33 7.88 -11.74
CA LEU A 175 -34.17 9.10 -10.96
C LEU A 175 -32.82 9.78 -11.17
N ALA A 176 -31.84 9.10 -11.78
CA ALA A 176 -30.48 9.56 -11.92
C ALA A 176 -30.27 10.56 -13.08
N LYS A 177 -31.18 10.63 -14.06
CA LYS A 177 -31.00 11.31 -15.34
C LYS A 177 -30.41 12.72 -15.19
N LYS A 178 -31.10 13.62 -14.48
CA LYS A 178 -30.66 15.02 -14.30
C LYS A 178 -29.57 15.18 -13.24
N ILE A 179 -29.57 14.30 -12.24
CA ILE A 179 -28.68 14.44 -11.06
C ILE A 179 -27.29 13.86 -11.32
N GLN A 180 -27.19 12.79 -12.11
CA GLN A 180 -25.95 12.06 -12.38
C GLN A 180 -25.62 11.95 -13.87
N ALA A 181 -26.52 11.45 -14.72
CA ALA A 181 -26.22 11.08 -16.10
C ALA A 181 -25.84 12.27 -17.01
N GLU A 182 -26.31 13.49 -16.69
CA GLU A 182 -25.99 14.73 -17.41
C GLU A 182 -24.75 15.45 -16.82
N LYS A 183 -24.05 14.85 -15.84
CA LYS A 183 -22.86 15.43 -15.19
C LYS A 183 -21.58 14.82 -15.72
N LYS A 184 -20.47 15.52 -15.55
CA LYS A 184 -19.15 14.92 -15.70
C LYS A 184 -19.00 13.80 -14.66
N LEU A 185 -18.25 12.75 -14.98
CA LEU A 185 -18.04 11.62 -14.09
C LEU A 185 -17.55 12.01 -12.68
N SER A 186 -16.65 13.01 -12.61
CA SER A 186 -16.13 13.54 -11.34
C SER A 186 -17.18 14.28 -10.49
N GLU A 187 -18.30 14.71 -11.10
CA GLU A 187 -19.38 15.48 -10.48
C GLU A 187 -20.66 14.65 -10.25
N ALA A 188 -20.78 13.51 -10.95
CA ALA A 188 -21.96 12.63 -10.89
C ALA A 188 -22.20 12.10 -9.47
N ILE A 189 -21.13 11.69 -8.79
CA ILE A 189 -21.15 11.33 -7.36
C ILE A 189 -20.51 12.46 -6.56
N VAL A 190 -21.31 13.10 -5.72
CA VAL A 190 -20.87 14.24 -4.89
C VAL A 190 -20.21 13.71 -3.61
N GLY A 191 -19.01 14.17 -3.26
CA GLY A 191 -18.26 13.72 -2.09
C GLY A 191 -19.05 13.83 -0.77
N GLU A 192 -19.79 14.95 -0.56
CA GLU A 192 -20.66 15.12 0.62
C GLU A 192 -21.85 14.13 0.68
N LYS A 193 -22.12 13.41 -0.39
CA LYS A 193 -23.19 12.39 -0.45
C LYS A 193 -22.66 10.95 -0.33
N LEU A 194 -21.38 10.77 -0.10
CA LEU A 194 -20.80 9.46 0.26
C LEU A 194 -21.13 9.14 1.72
N ASN A 195 -22.43 9.03 2.02
CA ASN A 195 -22.94 8.73 3.36
C ASN A 195 -23.27 7.24 3.46
N VAL A 196 -22.69 6.60 4.45
CA VAL A 196 -22.81 5.14 4.67
C VAL A 196 -24.06 4.81 5.44
N LEU A 197 -24.96 4.02 4.88
CA LEU A 197 -26.15 3.53 5.55
C LEU A 197 -25.78 2.51 6.62
N VAL A 198 -26.22 2.74 7.88
CA VAL A 198 -25.82 1.93 9.05
C VAL A 198 -26.96 1.38 9.88
N ALA A 199 -28.18 1.96 9.84
CA ALA A 199 -29.32 1.44 10.55
C ALA A 199 -30.65 1.95 9.97
N GLY A 200 -31.74 1.18 10.19
CA GLY A 200 -33.11 1.50 9.77
C GLY A 200 -34.19 1.00 10.75
N ILE A 201 -33.79 0.50 11.93
CA ILE A 201 -34.73 0.03 12.96
C ILE A 201 -34.68 1.00 14.14
N PRO A 202 -35.81 1.60 14.55
CA PRO A 202 -35.85 2.48 15.71
C PRO A 202 -35.66 1.71 17.04
N VAL A 203 -35.15 2.40 18.06
CA VAL A 203 -35.12 1.87 19.42
C VAL A 203 -36.54 1.65 19.89
N GLU A 204 -36.77 0.56 20.65
CA GLU A 204 -38.09 0.25 21.24
C GLU A 204 -38.49 1.26 22.31
N GLY A 205 -39.77 1.63 22.34
CA GLY A 205 -40.37 2.53 23.32
C GLY A 205 -41.21 3.64 22.70
N LYS A 206 -42.21 4.12 23.47
CA LYS A 206 -43.19 5.15 23.06
C LYS A 206 -42.85 6.54 23.57
N ASP A 207 -41.60 6.91 23.72
CA ASP A 207 -41.24 8.27 24.14
C ASP A 207 -41.24 9.21 22.91
N GLU A 208 -42.26 10.10 22.87
CA GLU A 208 -42.43 11.08 21.77
C GLU A 208 -41.38 12.21 21.80
N LYS A 209 -40.63 12.35 22.89
CA LYS A 209 -39.57 13.36 23.00
C LYS A 209 -38.30 12.97 22.27
N VAL A 210 -38.08 11.67 22.03
CA VAL A 210 -36.93 11.15 21.31
C VAL A 210 -37.25 11.17 19.82
N LYS A 211 -36.60 12.05 19.07
CA LYS A 211 -36.84 12.24 17.63
C LYS A 211 -35.99 11.31 16.75
N GLU A 212 -34.71 11.11 17.07
CA GLU A 212 -33.74 10.31 16.27
C GLU A 212 -33.63 8.88 16.85
N LYS A 213 -34.69 8.08 16.70
CA LYS A 213 -34.78 6.74 17.29
C LYS A 213 -33.91 5.69 16.59
N VAL A 214 -33.69 5.82 15.29
CA VAL A 214 -32.84 4.92 14.53
C VAL A 214 -31.36 5.20 14.82
N LYS A 215 -30.97 6.46 14.91
CA LYS A 215 -29.64 6.88 15.37
C LYS A 215 -29.34 6.35 16.76
N LEU A 216 -30.33 6.47 17.68
CA LEU A 216 -30.17 5.96 19.03
C LEU A 216 -30.04 4.44 19.07
N LYS A 217 -30.71 3.71 18.16
CA LYS A 217 -30.56 2.25 18.02
C LYS A 217 -29.15 1.87 17.56
N PHE A 218 -28.59 2.58 16.59
CA PHE A 218 -27.21 2.38 16.18
C PHE A 218 -26.25 2.61 17.35
N LEU A 219 -26.40 3.70 18.10
CA LEU A 219 -25.58 3.99 19.28
C LEU A 219 -25.73 2.91 20.37
N GLU A 220 -26.92 2.39 20.58
CA GLU A 220 -27.16 1.27 21.51
C GLU A 220 -26.34 0.02 21.10
N LEU A 221 -26.34 -0.33 19.81
CA LEU A 221 -25.63 -1.50 19.29
C LEU A 221 -24.10 -1.34 19.41
N ILE A 222 -23.57 -0.19 19.02
CA ILE A 222 -22.12 0.11 19.13
C ILE A 222 -21.69 0.16 20.60
N TYR A 223 -22.54 0.75 21.47
CA TYR A 223 -22.24 0.80 22.89
C TYR A 223 -22.22 -0.60 23.53
N LYS A 224 -23.18 -1.46 23.20
CA LYS A 224 -23.25 -2.84 23.71
C LYS A 224 -22.03 -3.67 23.27
N LYS A 225 -21.58 -3.49 22.01
CA LYS A 225 -20.46 -4.29 21.47
C LYS A 225 -19.08 -3.75 21.87
N TYR A 226 -18.90 -2.43 21.89
CA TYR A 226 -17.60 -1.78 22.04
C TYR A 226 -17.49 -0.77 23.19
N GLY A 227 -18.59 -0.45 23.88
CA GLY A 227 -18.61 0.58 24.94
C GLY A 227 -18.41 2.01 24.40
N ILE A 228 -18.70 2.27 23.13
CA ILE A 228 -18.50 3.55 22.45
C ILE A 228 -19.79 4.38 22.50
N LYS A 229 -19.64 5.66 22.83
CA LYS A 229 -20.68 6.67 22.79
C LYS A 229 -20.48 7.63 21.61
N GLU A 230 -21.47 8.43 21.27
CA GLU A 230 -21.40 9.41 20.20
C GLU A 230 -20.21 10.40 20.38
N GLU A 231 -19.97 10.83 21.61
CA GLU A 231 -18.85 11.72 21.94
C GLU A 231 -17.46 11.14 21.65
N ASP A 232 -17.32 9.82 21.55
CA ASP A 232 -16.05 9.16 21.30
C ASP A 232 -15.63 9.22 19.82
N PHE A 233 -16.55 9.52 18.90
CA PHE A 233 -16.22 9.65 17.48
C PHE A 233 -15.24 10.78 17.18
N VAL A 234 -15.19 11.83 18.00
CA VAL A 234 -14.24 12.96 17.78
C VAL A 234 -12.76 12.56 17.94
N SER A 235 -12.50 11.46 18.63
CA SER A 235 -11.17 10.88 18.85
C SER A 235 -11.04 9.49 18.20
N ALA A 236 -11.76 9.26 17.11
CA ALA A 236 -11.73 8.03 16.35
C ALA A 236 -10.94 8.20 15.05
N GLU A 237 -10.25 7.16 14.67
CA GLU A 237 -9.72 6.92 13.32
C GLU A 237 -10.49 5.72 12.77
N LEU A 238 -11.61 5.99 12.10
CA LEU A 238 -12.52 4.98 11.57
C LEU A 238 -12.66 5.14 10.07
N TYR A 239 -12.49 4.04 9.36
CA TYR A 239 -12.40 3.96 7.92
C TYR A 239 -13.46 3.04 7.36
N ILE A 240 -14.06 3.44 6.26
CA ILE A 240 -14.95 2.63 5.45
C ILE A 240 -14.09 2.07 4.30
N VAL A 241 -14.04 0.76 4.21
CA VAL A 241 -13.25 0.01 3.25
C VAL A 241 -14.12 -1.04 2.55
N PRO A 242 -13.73 -1.58 1.38
CA PRO A 242 -14.45 -2.68 0.76
C PRO A 242 -14.49 -3.92 1.66
N ALA A 243 -15.68 -4.47 1.86
CA ALA A 243 -15.88 -5.68 2.65
C ALA A 243 -15.48 -6.96 1.87
N GLY A 244 -14.97 -7.93 2.60
CA GLY A 244 -14.69 -9.26 2.10
C GLY A 244 -13.22 -9.48 1.72
N SER A 245 -12.92 -10.77 1.46
CA SER A 245 -11.56 -11.24 1.25
C SER A 245 -11.05 -11.00 -0.15
N ALA A 246 -9.75 -10.83 -0.28
CA ALA A 246 -9.04 -10.95 -1.55
C ALA A 246 -9.21 -12.37 -2.12
N ARG A 247 -9.11 -12.51 -3.42
CA ARG A 247 -9.32 -13.80 -4.12
C ARG A 247 -8.56 -13.88 -5.43
N GLU A 248 -8.42 -15.09 -5.92
CA GLU A 248 -7.90 -15.34 -7.25
C GLU A 248 -8.87 -14.82 -8.32
N VAL A 249 -8.32 -14.29 -9.43
CA VAL A 249 -9.06 -13.78 -10.58
C VAL A 249 -8.57 -14.46 -11.85
N GLY A 250 -9.48 -14.66 -12.82
CA GLY A 250 -9.27 -15.40 -14.06
C GLY A 250 -9.56 -16.90 -13.88
N LEU A 251 -9.94 -17.58 -14.99
CA LEU A 251 -10.18 -19.03 -14.96
C LEU A 251 -8.91 -19.83 -14.68
N ASP A 252 -7.79 -19.31 -15.10
CA ASP A 252 -6.42 -19.85 -14.88
C ASP A 252 -5.85 -19.45 -13.53
N ARG A 253 -6.56 -18.60 -12.76
CA ARG A 253 -6.15 -18.10 -11.43
C ARG A 253 -4.83 -17.36 -11.43
N SER A 254 -4.46 -16.72 -12.54
CA SER A 254 -3.18 -16.03 -12.70
C SER A 254 -3.10 -14.69 -11.96
N PHE A 255 -4.23 -14.15 -11.50
CA PHE A 255 -4.29 -12.86 -10.82
C PHE A 255 -4.77 -12.97 -9.37
N VAL A 256 -4.40 -11.98 -8.59
CA VAL A 256 -4.95 -11.67 -7.26
C VAL A 256 -5.78 -10.40 -7.38
N GLY A 257 -7.04 -10.46 -6.94
CA GLY A 257 -7.93 -9.32 -6.85
C GLY A 257 -8.23 -8.99 -5.39
N GLY A 258 -8.13 -7.73 -5.01
CA GLY A 258 -8.40 -7.28 -3.64
C GLY A 258 -8.19 -5.79 -3.45
N TYR A 259 -8.58 -5.29 -2.30
CA TYR A 259 -8.47 -3.89 -1.92
C TYR A 259 -7.11 -3.56 -1.31
N GLY A 260 -6.50 -2.47 -1.78
CA GLY A 260 -5.29 -1.89 -1.21
C GLY A 260 -4.02 -2.70 -1.52
N GLN A 261 -3.94 -3.24 -2.72
CA GLN A 261 -2.69 -3.79 -3.21
C GLN A 261 -1.64 -2.69 -3.41
N ASP A 262 -2.09 -1.48 -3.69
CA ASP A 262 -1.36 -0.24 -3.60
C ASP A 262 -1.32 0.27 -2.15
N ASP A 263 -0.21 0.22 -1.37
CA ASP A 263 1.06 -0.43 -1.76
C ASP A 263 1.39 -1.61 -0.82
N ARG A 264 0.32 -2.27 -0.27
CA ARG A 264 0.50 -3.43 0.61
C ARG A 264 1.16 -4.62 -0.06
N ILE A 265 1.14 -4.70 -1.40
CA ILE A 265 1.87 -5.75 -2.13
C ILE A 265 3.38 -5.60 -1.95
N CYS A 266 3.91 -4.37 -2.01
CA CYS A 266 5.32 -4.11 -1.76
C CYS A 266 5.67 -4.23 -0.28
N ALA A 267 4.77 -3.81 0.63
CA ALA A 267 4.97 -4.02 2.06
C ALA A 267 5.08 -5.51 2.42
N PHE A 268 4.18 -6.35 1.90
CA PHE A 268 4.22 -7.80 2.10
C PHE A 268 5.49 -8.44 1.51
N THR A 269 5.79 -8.15 0.25
CA THR A 269 6.93 -8.77 -0.46
C THR A 269 8.27 -8.35 0.10
N SER A 270 8.42 -7.09 0.52
CA SER A 270 9.65 -6.60 1.15
C SER A 270 9.87 -7.21 2.53
N LEU A 271 8.83 -7.27 3.36
CA LEU A 271 8.92 -7.91 4.69
C LEU A 271 9.24 -9.40 4.57
N LYS A 272 8.55 -10.12 3.68
CA LYS A 272 8.81 -11.54 3.43
C LYS A 272 10.24 -11.78 2.95
N ALA A 273 10.71 -11.02 1.98
CA ALA A 273 12.09 -11.09 1.49
C ALA A 273 13.10 -10.81 2.61
N PHE A 274 12.86 -9.78 3.41
CA PHE A 274 13.71 -9.39 4.53
C PHE A 274 13.80 -10.49 5.60
N LEU A 275 12.68 -11.10 5.97
CA LEU A 275 12.67 -12.16 6.98
C LEU A 275 13.49 -13.38 6.54
N GLU A 276 13.49 -13.71 5.25
CA GLU A 276 14.19 -14.85 4.68
C GLU A 276 15.67 -14.61 4.32
N VAL A 277 16.15 -13.37 4.37
CA VAL A 277 17.59 -13.08 4.20
C VAL A 277 18.28 -13.27 5.54
N GLU A 278 19.03 -14.35 5.68
CA GLU A 278 19.92 -14.60 6.81
C GLU A 278 21.29 -13.93 6.56
N ASP A 279 21.94 -13.47 7.60
CA ASP A 279 23.32 -12.94 7.57
C ASP A 279 23.64 -11.99 6.38
N PRO A 280 22.91 -10.88 6.21
CA PRO A 280 23.11 -9.98 5.06
C PRO A 280 24.52 -9.37 5.04
N GLU A 281 25.03 -9.09 3.85
CA GLU A 281 26.34 -8.44 3.67
C GLU A 281 26.33 -7.02 4.21
N TYR A 282 25.32 -6.25 3.87
CA TYR A 282 25.07 -4.89 4.36
C TYR A 282 23.93 -4.87 5.37
N THR A 283 23.89 -3.87 6.24
CA THR A 283 22.74 -3.67 7.12
C THR A 283 21.48 -3.44 6.29
N ASN A 284 20.49 -4.31 6.47
CA ASN A 284 19.20 -4.22 5.80
C ASN A 284 18.20 -3.44 6.65
N LEU A 285 17.42 -2.57 6.02
CA LEU A 285 16.39 -1.76 6.66
C LEU A 285 15.12 -1.77 5.79
N ILE A 286 13.99 -2.16 6.37
CA ILE A 286 12.67 -2.04 5.75
C ILE A 286 11.90 -0.94 6.46
N LEU A 287 11.22 -0.10 5.67
CA LEU A 287 10.42 1.03 6.16
C LEU A 287 9.01 0.95 5.60
N PHE A 288 8.01 1.01 6.48
CA PHE A 288 6.61 1.17 6.15
C PHE A 288 6.16 2.57 6.52
N MET A 289 5.82 3.37 5.51
CA MET A 289 5.44 4.77 5.63
C MET A 289 3.92 4.93 5.54
N ASP A 290 3.39 5.90 6.27
CA ASP A 290 2.00 6.33 6.23
C ASP A 290 1.85 7.61 5.38
N LYS A 291 0.65 7.86 4.85
CA LYS A 291 0.25 9.13 4.20
C LYS A 291 0.91 9.43 2.85
N GLU A 292 1.41 8.43 2.14
CA GLU A 292 1.91 8.63 0.78
C GLU A 292 0.81 9.21 -0.11
N GLU A 293 -0.37 8.63 -0.05
CA GLU A 293 -1.57 8.92 -0.86
C GLU A 293 -2.13 10.36 -0.72
N ILE A 294 -1.67 11.05 0.31
CA ILE A 294 -2.04 12.46 0.57
C ILE A 294 -0.83 13.40 0.63
N GLY A 295 0.30 12.98 0.02
CA GLY A 295 1.49 13.81 -0.16
C GLY A 295 2.54 13.72 0.93
N SER A 296 2.55 12.64 1.71
CA SER A 296 3.56 12.31 2.72
C SER A 296 3.72 13.38 3.83
N GLU A 297 2.67 14.11 4.16
CA GLU A 297 2.69 15.09 5.26
C GLU A 297 2.38 14.42 6.61
N GLY A 298 3.08 14.82 7.65
CA GLY A 298 2.85 14.34 9.01
C GLY A 298 4.04 13.60 9.61
N ASN A 299 3.87 13.17 10.88
CA ASN A 299 4.97 12.61 11.68
C ASN A 299 5.16 11.09 11.54
N THR A 300 4.38 10.42 10.69
CA THR A 300 4.48 8.99 10.36
C THR A 300 4.84 8.75 8.88
N SER A 301 5.06 9.81 8.13
CA SER A 301 5.27 9.81 6.68
C SER A 301 6.73 9.98 6.28
N ALA A 302 7.02 9.90 4.98
CA ALA A 302 8.37 10.05 4.42
C ALA A 302 8.97 11.45 4.64
N LYS A 303 8.18 12.49 4.85
CA LYS A 303 8.65 13.84 5.21
C LYS A 303 8.99 14.00 6.70
N SER A 304 8.67 13.03 7.54
CA SER A 304 9.03 13.09 8.95
C SER A 304 10.52 12.83 9.18
N ARG A 305 11.02 13.27 10.35
CA ARG A 305 12.40 13.00 10.73
C ARG A 305 12.61 11.67 11.45
N ILE A 306 11.61 10.79 11.45
CA ILE A 306 11.70 9.48 12.10
C ILE A 306 12.83 8.65 11.49
N PHE A 307 12.94 8.65 10.16
CA PHE A 307 14.01 7.96 9.46
C PHE A 307 15.39 8.40 9.94
N GLU A 308 15.64 9.73 10.01
CA GLU A 308 16.90 10.27 10.53
C GLU A 308 17.18 9.75 11.95
N GLY A 309 16.17 9.77 12.82
CA GLY A 309 16.30 9.29 14.20
C GLY A 309 16.69 7.82 14.29
N ILE A 310 16.13 6.97 13.43
CA ILE A 310 16.49 5.55 13.35
C ILE A 310 17.96 5.39 12.92
N ILE A 311 18.38 6.09 11.88
CA ILE A 311 19.77 6.02 11.39
C ILE A 311 20.75 6.54 12.45
N TYR A 312 20.45 7.66 13.12
CA TYR A 312 21.30 8.16 14.22
C TYR A 312 21.42 7.17 15.38
N ASN A 313 20.34 6.44 15.70
CA ASN A 313 20.38 5.38 16.71
C ASN A 313 21.25 4.19 16.26
N LEU A 314 21.16 3.76 15.02
CA LEU A 314 22.01 2.72 14.46
C LEU A 314 23.48 3.12 14.46
N ILE A 315 23.79 4.36 14.07
CA ILE A 315 25.15 4.95 14.13
C ILE A 315 25.68 4.91 15.57
N LYS A 316 24.92 5.43 16.53
CA LYS A 316 25.31 5.45 17.96
C LYS A 316 25.59 4.06 18.49
N ASN A 317 24.69 3.12 18.21
CA ASN A 317 24.79 1.74 18.71
C ASN A 317 25.92 0.93 18.03
N SER A 318 26.40 1.38 16.86
CA SER A 318 27.59 0.81 16.21
C SER A 318 28.92 1.35 16.79
N GLY A 319 28.87 2.18 17.84
CA GLY A 319 30.03 2.76 18.49
C GLY A 319 30.59 4.03 17.81
N LEU A 320 29.86 4.57 16.84
CA LEU A 320 30.24 5.80 16.13
C LEU A 320 29.57 7.03 16.78
N SER A 321 30.18 8.20 16.60
CA SER A 321 29.55 9.46 16.98
C SER A 321 28.36 9.77 16.07
N SER A 322 27.20 10.12 16.64
CA SER A 322 26.00 10.52 15.91
C SER A 322 26.13 11.96 15.39
N THR A 323 26.98 12.15 14.38
CA THR A 323 27.22 13.45 13.74
C THR A 323 26.56 13.52 12.37
N ALA A 324 26.32 14.73 11.88
CA ALA A 324 25.83 14.96 10.53
C ALA A 324 26.79 14.40 9.47
N ASP A 325 28.11 14.47 9.70
CA ASP A 325 29.13 13.94 8.80
C ASP A 325 29.02 12.41 8.67
N ASN A 326 28.89 11.69 9.80
CA ASN A 326 28.70 10.24 9.75
C ASN A 326 27.39 9.85 9.08
N PHE A 327 26.31 10.56 9.37
CA PHE A 327 25.02 10.35 8.70
C PHE A 327 25.16 10.54 7.18
N PHE A 328 25.70 11.67 6.73
CA PHE A 328 25.88 11.97 5.32
C PHE A 328 26.76 10.93 4.62
N ASN A 329 27.91 10.57 5.21
CA ASN A 329 28.83 9.58 4.65
C ASN A 329 28.21 8.19 4.52
N ILE A 330 27.30 7.81 5.41
CA ILE A 330 26.56 6.55 5.33
C ILE A 330 25.49 6.64 4.23
N MET A 331 24.73 7.73 4.21
CA MET A 331 23.64 7.89 3.24
C MET A 331 24.13 7.90 1.80
N THR A 332 25.25 8.58 1.52
CA THR A 332 25.83 8.63 0.16
C THR A 332 26.36 7.28 -0.36
N LYS A 333 26.53 6.29 0.50
CA LYS A 333 26.90 4.91 0.13
C LYS A 333 25.71 3.96 0.18
N THR A 334 24.57 4.42 0.66
CA THR A 334 23.36 3.62 0.80
C THR A 334 22.67 3.45 -0.54
N LYS A 335 22.16 2.24 -0.77
CA LYS A 335 21.32 1.91 -1.91
C LYS A 335 19.92 1.59 -1.43
N ALA A 336 18.92 2.09 -2.16
CA ALA A 336 17.53 1.95 -1.76
C ALA A 336 16.62 1.58 -2.95
N ILE A 337 15.53 0.90 -2.64
CA ILE A 337 14.38 0.74 -3.52
C ILE A 337 13.19 1.45 -2.86
N SER A 338 12.60 2.40 -3.56
CA SER A 338 11.28 2.90 -3.28
C SER A 338 10.31 1.89 -3.87
N ALA A 339 9.85 1.00 -3.00
CA ALA A 339 8.94 -0.05 -3.39
C ALA A 339 7.54 0.53 -3.48
N ASP A 340 7.05 0.65 -4.69
CA ASP A 340 5.75 1.21 -5.02
C ASP A 340 5.23 0.59 -6.32
N VAL A 341 3.93 0.39 -6.42
CA VAL A 341 3.30 -0.19 -7.60
C VAL A 341 3.32 0.79 -8.78
N THR A 342 3.10 0.29 -9.98
CA THR A 342 2.93 1.13 -11.17
C THR A 342 1.69 0.73 -11.95
N ALA A 343 1.21 1.60 -12.85
CA ALA A 343 0.10 1.27 -13.72
C ALA A 343 0.50 0.25 -14.79
N GLY A 344 -0.20 -0.88 -14.82
CA GLY A 344 -0.10 -1.84 -15.91
C GLY A 344 -0.89 -1.40 -17.15
N ILE A 345 -0.45 -1.80 -18.34
CA ILE A 345 -1.20 -1.55 -19.58
C ILE A 345 -2.57 -2.23 -19.50
N ASP A 346 -3.63 -1.43 -19.60
CA ASP A 346 -4.99 -1.95 -19.79
C ASP A 346 -5.37 -1.83 -21.28
N PRO A 347 -5.61 -2.96 -21.96
CA PRO A 347 -5.98 -2.95 -23.37
C PRO A 347 -7.29 -2.21 -23.69
N ASN A 348 -8.16 -1.98 -22.69
CA ASN A 348 -9.39 -1.21 -22.86
C ASN A 348 -9.16 0.31 -22.92
N TYR A 349 -7.96 0.78 -22.52
CA TYR A 349 -7.63 2.20 -22.40
C TYR A 349 -6.26 2.53 -23.03
N MET A 350 -6.01 1.96 -24.23
CA MET A 350 -4.71 2.12 -24.92
C MET A 350 -4.38 3.56 -25.30
N GLU A 351 -5.33 4.45 -25.29
CA GLU A 351 -5.16 5.87 -25.59
C GLU A 351 -4.27 6.62 -24.58
N VAL A 352 -4.19 6.14 -23.33
CA VAL A 352 -3.35 6.74 -22.26
C VAL A 352 -2.01 6.01 -22.07
N HIS A 353 -1.79 4.88 -22.76
CA HIS A 353 -0.61 4.04 -22.59
C HIS A 353 0.42 4.19 -23.71
N ASP A 354 1.71 4.10 -23.35
CA ASP A 354 2.83 3.89 -24.29
C ASP A 354 3.16 2.40 -24.37
N LYS A 355 2.83 1.76 -25.50
CA LYS A 355 3.05 0.30 -25.69
C LYS A 355 4.50 -0.16 -25.56
N LEU A 356 5.46 0.73 -25.79
CA LEU A 356 6.88 0.40 -25.72
C LEU A 356 7.45 0.55 -24.34
N ASN A 357 6.90 1.50 -23.55
CA ASN A 357 7.52 1.92 -22.30
C ASN A 357 6.68 1.65 -21.05
N ASP A 358 5.38 1.38 -21.18
CA ASP A 358 4.55 1.08 -20.01
C ASP A 358 4.63 -0.39 -19.62
N ALA A 359 4.45 -0.66 -18.32
CA ALA A 359 4.55 -1.99 -17.74
C ALA A 359 3.41 -2.91 -18.18
N LYS A 360 3.71 -4.18 -18.39
CA LYS A 360 2.75 -5.25 -18.72
C LYS A 360 2.61 -6.21 -17.55
N LEU A 361 1.41 -6.72 -17.31
CA LEU A 361 1.18 -7.75 -16.31
C LEU A 361 1.76 -9.09 -16.78
N GLY A 362 2.38 -9.83 -15.85
CA GLY A 362 3.02 -11.12 -16.13
C GLY A 362 4.47 -11.03 -16.60
N PHE A 363 5.04 -9.82 -16.68
CA PHE A 363 6.41 -9.60 -17.13
C PHE A 363 7.38 -9.21 -16.01
N GLY A 364 7.03 -9.55 -14.78
CA GLY A 364 7.87 -9.39 -13.61
C GLY A 364 7.80 -8.00 -12.98
N ILE A 365 8.73 -7.72 -12.06
CA ILE A 365 8.79 -6.44 -11.38
C ILE A 365 9.07 -5.31 -12.36
N ALA A 366 8.32 -4.21 -12.23
CA ALA A 366 8.50 -3.00 -13.02
C ALA A 366 9.47 -2.04 -12.33
N VAL A 367 10.47 -1.55 -13.05
CA VAL A 367 11.44 -0.56 -12.58
C VAL A 367 11.16 0.76 -13.27
N SER A 368 10.80 1.76 -12.49
CA SER A 368 10.57 3.11 -12.98
C SER A 368 11.77 3.99 -12.70
N ARG A 369 12.56 4.29 -13.72
CA ARG A 369 13.73 5.16 -13.55
C ARG A 369 13.31 6.57 -13.09
N TYR A 370 12.13 7.01 -13.48
CA TYR A 370 11.47 8.26 -13.07
C TYR A 370 9.95 8.10 -13.17
N THR A 371 9.21 8.81 -12.32
CA THR A 371 7.75 8.67 -12.20
C THR A 371 6.95 9.95 -12.47
N GLY A 372 7.55 11.13 -12.41
CA GLY A 372 6.88 12.42 -12.44
C GLY A 372 6.02 12.70 -13.66
N HIS A 373 5.18 13.74 -13.59
CA HIS A 373 4.33 14.10 -14.72
C HIS A 373 4.98 15.07 -15.70
N GLY A 374 4.43 15.20 -16.89
CA GLY A 374 4.85 16.15 -17.93
C GLY A 374 6.36 16.13 -18.11
N GLY A 375 7.06 17.21 -17.73
CA GLY A 375 8.53 17.31 -17.75
C GLY A 375 9.24 16.59 -16.61
N LYS A 376 8.74 15.48 -16.06
CA LYS A 376 9.28 14.70 -14.93
C LYS A 376 9.22 15.47 -13.59
N TYR A 377 8.26 16.35 -13.43
CA TYR A 377 8.09 17.12 -12.19
C TYR A 377 7.76 16.22 -11.01
N MET A 378 8.27 16.59 -9.82
CA MET A 378 7.95 15.94 -8.54
C MET A 378 8.43 14.49 -8.43
N ALA A 379 9.40 14.06 -9.23
CA ALA A 379 9.99 12.73 -9.19
C ALA A 379 11.48 12.76 -8.86
N ASN A 380 11.99 11.64 -8.37
CA ASN A 380 13.39 11.29 -8.46
C ASN A 380 13.68 10.70 -9.84
N GLU A 381 14.87 10.89 -10.37
CA GLU A 381 15.39 10.15 -11.53
C GLU A 381 16.62 9.36 -11.10
N ALA A 382 16.50 8.03 -11.09
CA ALA A 382 17.58 7.15 -10.67
C ALA A 382 18.81 7.27 -11.60
N HIS A 383 20.01 7.27 -11.00
CA HIS A 383 21.26 7.28 -11.73
C HIS A 383 21.48 6.00 -12.52
N VAL A 384 22.01 6.12 -13.72
CA VAL A 384 22.19 4.98 -14.65
C VAL A 384 23.18 3.96 -14.13
N GLU A 385 24.18 4.38 -13.36
CA GLU A 385 25.19 3.51 -12.75
C GLU A 385 24.54 2.61 -11.69
N PHE A 386 23.64 3.17 -10.86
CA PHE A 386 22.89 2.41 -9.87
C PHE A 386 21.91 1.45 -10.54
N LEU A 387 21.19 1.92 -11.56
CA LEU A 387 20.28 1.08 -12.33
C LEU A 387 21.02 -0.10 -12.97
N ALA A 388 22.14 0.15 -13.65
CA ALA A 388 22.95 -0.91 -14.28
C ALA A 388 23.45 -1.93 -13.24
N TRP A 389 23.88 -1.47 -12.07
CA TRP A 389 24.28 -2.33 -10.95
C TRP A 389 23.11 -3.21 -10.46
N LEU A 390 21.93 -2.63 -10.30
CA LEU A 390 20.74 -3.34 -9.83
C LEU A 390 20.30 -4.41 -10.81
N LEU A 391 20.16 -4.04 -12.09
CA LEU A 391 19.72 -4.95 -13.15
C LEU A 391 20.72 -6.10 -13.37
N LYS A 392 22.02 -5.82 -13.29
CA LYS A 392 23.05 -6.89 -13.34
C LYS A 392 22.84 -7.91 -12.23
N ASN A 393 22.64 -7.47 -10.99
CA ASN A 393 22.41 -8.38 -9.86
C ASN A 393 21.10 -9.18 -10.02
N TRP A 394 20.07 -8.58 -10.59
CA TRP A 394 18.81 -9.25 -10.88
C TRP A 394 18.96 -10.28 -12.00
N ASP A 395 19.68 -9.97 -13.08
CA ASP A 395 19.99 -10.92 -14.16
C ASP A 395 20.76 -12.14 -13.65
N GLU A 396 21.79 -11.93 -12.84
CA GLU A 396 22.60 -12.99 -12.23
C GLU A 396 21.78 -13.92 -11.32
N ASN A 397 20.67 -13.40 -10.74
CA ASN A 397 19.76 -14.15 -9.88
C ASN A 397 18.44 -14.55 -10.57
N LYS A 398 18.36 -14.44 -11.89
CA LYS A 398 17.19 -14.82 -12.70
C LYS A 398 15.90 -14.13 -12.25
N VAL A 399 15.98 -12.88 -11.85
CA VAL A 399 14.81 -12.03 -11.62
C VAL A 399 14.31 -11.56 -12.98
N ILE A 400 13.02 -11.74 -13.23
CA ILE A 400 12.38 -11.20 -14.42
C ILE A 400 11.85 -9.81 -14.07
N TYR A 401 12.23 -8.84 -14.88
CA TYR A 401 11.90 -7.43 -14.69
C TYR A 401 11.60 -6.74 -16.02
N GLN A 402 10.98 -5.59 -15.93
CA GLN A 402 10.76 -4.66 -17.04
C GLN A 402 11.11 -3.24 -16.59
N VAL A 403 11.76 -2.47 -17.45
CA VAL A 403 12.01 -1.04 -17.20
C VAL A 403 10.93 -0.24 -17.91
N CYS A 404 10.24 0.62 -17.17
CA CYS A 404 9.03 1.25 -17.66
C CYS A 404 8.92 2.74 -17.29
N SER A 405 7.95 3.39 -17.94
CA SER A 405 7.35 4.65 -17.53
C SER A 405 5.89 4.40 -17.09
N MET A 406 5.18 5.44 -16.69
CA MET A 406 3.78 5.37 -16.31
C MET A 406 2.93 6.26 -17.22
N GLY A 407 2.36 5.66 -18.28
CA GLY A 407 1.52 6.33 -19.26
C GLY A 407 2.28 7.19 -20.25
N LYS A 408 1.55 7.69 -21.24
CA LYS A 408 2.07 8.65 -22.22
C LYS A 408 2.48 9.96 -21.56
N VAL A 409 3.45 10.65 -22.14
CA VAL A 409 3.80 12.03 -21.78
C VAL A 409 2.54 12.91 -21.82
N ASP A 410 2.35 13.71 -20.80
CA ASP A 410 1.19 14.58 -20.53
C ASP A 410 -0.10 13.86 -20.06
N GLU A 411 -0.16 12.51 -20.10
CA GLU A 411 -1.32 11.74 -19.62
C GLU A 411 -1.05 11.03 -18.27
N GLY A 412 0.15 10.53 -18.08
CA GLY A 412 0.56 9.76 -16.90
C GLY A 412 1.57 10.48 -16.01
N GLY A 413 1.96 9.80 -14.96
CA GLY A 413 2.96 10.23 -13.99
C GLY A 413 2.39 10.45 -12.60
N GLY A 414 3.21 10.21 -11.59
CA GLY A 414 2.90 10.38 -10.18
C GLY A 414 4.16 10.68 -9.38
N GLY A 415 4.02 11.07 -8.14
CA GLY A 415 5.14 11.16 -7.19
C GLY A 415 5.16 9.92 -6.32
N THR A 416 6.34 9.52 -5.86
CA THR A 416 6.56 8.45 -4.90
C THR A 416 7.35 8.98 -3.71
N VAL A 417 7.58 8.14 -2.71
CA VAL A 417 8.44 8.52 -1.57
C VAL A 417 9.91 8.65 -1.93
N SER A 418 10.35 8.13 -3.08
CA SER A 418 11.76 8.13 -3.52
C SER A 418 12.43 9.50 -3.47
N LYS A 419 11.73 10.57 -3.88
CA LYS A 419 12.26 11.94 -3.87
C LYS A 419 12.66 12.45 -2.48
N TYR A 420 11.98 11.99 -1.43
CA TYR A 420 12.31 12.38 -0.05
C TYR A 420 13.55 11.67 0.45
N PHE A 421 13.71 10.39 0.09
CA PHE A 421 14.88 9.61 0.44
C PHE A 421 16.11 10.00 -0.40
N ALA A 422 15.93 10.30 -1.68
CA ALA A 422 17.00 10.84 -2.54
C ALA A 422 17.61 12.12 -1.97
N SER A 423 16.83 12.95 -1.25
CA SER A 423 17.33 14.18 -0.63
C SER A 423 18.41 13.94 0.46
N TYR A 424 18.53 12.72 0.97
CA TYR A 424 19.61 12.33 1.88
C TYR A 424 20.89 11.93 1.17
N GLY A 425 20.92 11.91 -0.18
CA GLY A 425 22.09 11.60 -0.99
C GLY A 425 22.28 10.13 -1.33
N MET A 426 21.34 9.25 -1.01
CA MET A 426 21.40 7.83 -1.37
C MET A 426 20.99 7.56 -2.82
N ASP A 427 21.55 6.49 -3.40
CA ASP A 427 21.06 5.94 -4.66
C ASP A 427 19.71 5.27 -4.43
N ILE A 428 18.67 5.72 -5.13
CA ILE A 428 17.32 5.16 -4.99
C ILE A 428 16.60 5.08 -6.34
N VAL A 429 15.83 4.00 -6.53
CA VAL A 429 14.99 3.78 -7.72
C VAL A 429 13.62 3.27 -7.30
N ASP A 430 12.59 3.62 -8.07
CA ASP A 430 11.23 3.12 -7.87
C ASP A 430 11.06 1.75 -8.55
N ALA A 431 10.59 0.75 -7.79
CA ALA A 431 10.35 -0.58 -8.32
C ALA A 431 9.25 -1.33 -7.55
N GLY A 432 8.29 -1.88 -8.29
CA GLY A 432 7.20 -2.71 -7.76
C GLY A 432 6.40 -3.39 -8.87
N PRO A 433 5.38 -4.16 -8.56
CA PRO A 433 4.58 -4.85 -9.57
C PRO A 433 3.61 -3.89 -10.27
N PRO A 434 3.29 -4.12 -11.55
CA PRO A 434 2.22 -3.40 -12.22
C PRO A 434 0.85 -3.87 -11.75
N LEU A 435 -0.09 -2.92 -11.60
CA LEU A 435 -1.49 -3.19 -11.25
C LEU A 435 -2.45 -2.72 -12.34
N LEU A 436 -3.61 -3.39 -12.46
CA LEU A 436 -4.79 -2.82 -13.09
C LEU A 436 -5.78 -2.35 -12.04
N SER A 437 -6.62 -1.37 -12.40
CA SER A 437 -7.63 -0.79 -11.50
C SER A 437 -7.06 -0.22 -10.19
N MET A 438 -5.83 0.28 -10.19
CA MET A 438 -5.19 0.96 -9.05
C MET A 438 -6.13 2.03 -8.45
N HIS A 439 -6.12 2.19 -7.13
CA HIS A 439 -7.01 3.06 -6.35
C HIS A 439 -8.50 2.67 -6.42
N SER A 440 -8.85 1.50 -6.93
CA SER A 440 -10.22 1.01 -6.90
C SER A 440 -10.47 0.11 -5.68
N PRO A 441 -11.73 -0.15 -5.34
CA PRO A 441 -12.08 -1.14 -4.32
C PRO A 441 -11.63 -2.58 -4.61
N PHE A 442 -11.22 -2.86 -5.86
CA PHE A 442 -10.78 -4.19 -6.29
C PHE A 442 -9.68 -4.07 -7.34
N GLU A 443 -8.46 -3.95 -6.88
CA GLU A 443 -7.24 -3.86 -7.69
C GLU A 443 -6.78 -5.24 -8.12
N ILE A 444 -6.06 -5.33 -9.23
CA ILE A 444 -5.63 -6.60 -9.84
C ILE A 444 -4.11 -6.61 -9.99
N ALA A 445 -3.46 -7.60 -9.35
CA ALA A 445 -2.04 -7.92 -9.54
C ALA A 445 -1.88 -9.29 -10.20
N HIS A 446 -0.85 -9.47 -11.02
CA HIS A 446 -0.49 -10.76 -11.58
C HIS A 446 0.42 -11.54 -10.60
N LYS A 447 0.13 -12.82 -10.36
CA LYS A 447 0.90 -13.65 -9.41
C LYS A 447 2.39 -13.75 -9.76
N GLY A 448 2.71 -13.79 -11.06
CA GLY A 448 4.10 -13.78 -11.54
C GLY A 448 4.85 -12.52 -11.16
N ASP A 449 4.18 -11.37 -11.23
CA ASP A 449 4.78 -10.07 -10.89
C ASP A 449 4.96 -9.95 -9.36
N LEU A 450 3.99 -10.41 -8.57
CA LEU A 450 4.11 -10.55 -7.11
C LEU A 450 5.34 -11.40 -6.72
N TYR A 451 5.50 -12.57 -7.35
CA TYR A 451 6.62 -13.47 -7.08
C TYR A 451 7.96 -12.86 -7.46
N MET A 452 8.05 -12.22 -8.64
CA MET A 452 9.28 -11.58 -9.08
C MET A 452 9.62 -10.34 -8.25
N THR A 453 8.64 -9.63 -7.73
CA THR A 453 8.86 -8.52 -6.78
C THR A 453 9.50 -9.03 -5.47
N TYR A 454 8.96 -10.11 -4.90
CA TYR A 454 9.59 -10.78 -3.75
C TYR A 454 11.03 -11.23 -4.05
N LYS A 455 11.26 -11.89 -5.19
CA LYS A 455 12.57 -12.39 -5.61
C LYS A 455 13.58 -11.25 -5.84
N ALA A 456 13.13 -10.16 -6.44
CA ALA A 456 13.92 -8.94 -6.68
C ALA A 456 14.35 -8.30 -5.36
N PHE A 457 13.43 -8.12 -4.43
CA PHE A 457 13.71 -7.56 -3.11
C PHE A 457 14.65 -8.45 -2.30
N LYS A 458 14.44 -9.76 -2.33
CA LYS A 458 15.33 -10.73 -1.67
C LYS A 458 16.76 -10.69 -2.24
N THR A 459 16.88 -10.57 -3.56
CA THR A 459 18.18 -10.41 -4.23
C THR A 459 18.86 -9.13 -3.82
N PHE A 460 18.15 -8.00 -3.85
CA PHE A 460 18.69 -6.70 -3.46
C PHE A 460 19.19 -6.66 -2.01
N LEU A 461 18.48 -7.29 -1.09
CA LEU A 461 18.85 -7.34 0.33
C LEU A 461 20.06 -8.25 0.64
N LYS A 462 20.42 -9.15 -0.29
CA LYS A 462 21.57 -10.04 -0.13
C LYS A 462 22.90 -9.42 -0.56
N VAL A 463 22.89 -8.42 -1.50
CA VAL A 463 24.07 -7.90 -2.22
C VAL A 463 24.54 -6.53 -1.76
#